data_9e0d985d8362734d1c3ae564f18b4a14
#
_entry.id   9e0d985d8362734d1c3ae564f18b4a14
#
_cell.length_a   1.000
_cell.length_b   1.000
_cell.length_c   1.000
_cell.angle_alpha   90.00
_cell.angle_beta   90.00
_cell.angle_gamma   90.00
#
_symmetry.space_group_name_H-M   'P 1'
#
loop_
_entity.id
_entity.type
_entity.pdbx_description
1 polymer ?
#
loop_
_entity_poly.entity_id
_entity_poly.type
_entity_poly.pdbx_seq_one_letter_code
_entity_poly.pdbx_strand_id
1 'polypeptide(L)'
;MHKISSIIAILTVFISLILMIEPVNAEEIHFNNDVYTLKYSAIAPNTQGYGNEYFLKNENVANWTKMIGVYYYPNESDPLKFVENFDRTIANTENSLLLKLVENKKSDKAAISFLVNGSENAKKYFEYDIYKFEKFSGKGMVVLKYAVKHFFTNDNDIKMIAEKIKKENDKNLETIIISPIPAIVEKEIALAD
;
A
#
# COMPACT_ATOMS: atom_id res chain seq x y z
N MET A 1 33.29 -44.56 -21.58
CA MET A 1 32.96 -44.01 -20.26
C MET A 1 33.17 -42.49 -20.25
N HIS A 2 32.34 -41.70 -20.96
CA HIS A 2 32.41 -40.22 -20.95
C HIS A 2 31.05 -39.59 -21.23
N LYS A 3 30.06 -39.82 -20.33
CA LYS A 3 28.75 -39.11 -20.43
C LYS A 3 28.09 -38.75 -19.10
N ILE A 4 28.78 -38.85 -17.97
CA ILE A 4 28.22 -38.54 -16.65
C ILE A 4 28.71 -37.17 -16.08
N SER A 5 29.79 -36.57 -16.64
CA SER A 5 30.34 -35.32 -16.11
C SER A 5 29.58 -34.06 -16.48
N SER A 6 28.73 -34.08 -17.53
CA SER A 6 28.06 -32.85 -18.00
C SER A 6 26.74 -32.54 -17.33
N ILE A 7 26.13 -33.48 -16.61
CA ILE A 7 24.82 -33.30 -15.95
C ILE A 7 24.98 -32.65 -14.57
N ILE A 8 26.10 -32.88 -13.91
CA ILE A 8 26.37 -32.32 -12.56
C ILE A 8 26.69 -30.81 -12.61
N ALA A 9 27.30 -30.33 -13.69
CA ALA A 9 27.66 -28.92 -13.86
C ALA A 9 26.41 -28.01 -14.10
N ILE A 10 25.32 -28.52 -14.67
CA ILE A 10 24.12 -27.75 -14.96
C ILE A 10 23.24 -27.62 -13.70
N LEU A 11 23.27 -28.59 -12.80
CA LEU A 11 22.47 -28.56 -11.57
C LEU A 11 23.04 -27.59 -10.53
N THR A 12 24.34 -27.30 -10.55
CA THR A 12 25.00 -26.40 -9.59
C THR A 12 24.78 -24.92 -9.92
N VAL A 13 24.49 -24.59 -11.19
CA VAL A 13 24.22 -23.19 -11.62
C VAL A 13 22.77 -22.78 -11.32
N PHE A 14 21.84 -23.75 -11.25
CA PHE A 14 20.43 -23.44 -10.94
C PHE A 14 20.15 -23.23 -9.43
N ILE A 15 21.03 -23.73 -8.54
CA ILE A 15 20.87 -23.58 -7.09
C ILE A 15 21.39 -22.21 -6.60
N SER A 16 22.25 -21.54 -7.38
CA SER A 16 22.84 -20.24 -7.00
C SER A 16 21.95 -19.02 -7.32
N LEU A 17 20.81 -19.23 -7.99
CA LEU A 17 19.92 -18.13 -8.40
C LEU A 17 18.65 -17.99 -7.52
N ILE A 18 18.54 -18.72 -6.43
CA ILE A 18 17.33 -18.77 -5.59
C ILE A 18 17.57 -18.18 -4.20
N LEU A 19 18.50 -17.32 -3.97
CA LEU A 19 18.58 -16.68 -2.63
C LEU A 19 19.30 -15.34 -2.69
N MET A 20 18.73 -14.35 -3.37
CA MET A 20 18.87 -12.95 -2.99
C MET A 20 17.49 -12.29 -3.04
N ILE A 21 16.55 -12.79 -2.26
CA ILE A 21 15.52 -11.93 -1.69
C ILE A 21 16.27 -11.22 -0.56
N GLU A 22 16.89 -10.10 -0.88
CA GLU A 22 17.29 -9.17 0.18
C GLU A 22 16.03 -8.90 1.00
N PRO A 23 16.12 -8.99 2.34
CA PRO A 23 15.00 -8.55 3.18
C PRO A 23 14.70 -7.12 2.74
N VAL A 24 13.48 -6.87 2.24
CA VAL A 24 13.02 -5.52 1.94
C VAL A 24 13.34 -4.71 3.18
N ASN A 25 14.23 -3.73 3.05
CA ASN A 25 14.63 -2.90 4.17
C ASN A 25 13.34 -2.27 4.72
N ALA A 26 12.92 -2.70 5.92
CA ALA A 26 11.65 -2.28 6.49
C ALA A 26 11.61 -0.77 6.77
N GLU A 27 12.73 -0.06 6.63
CA GLU A 27 12.84 1.39 6.83
C GLU A 27 12.60 2.22 5.56
N GLU A 28 12.69 1.60 4.36
CA GLU A 28 12.45 2.28 3.08
C GLU A 28 11.62 1.42 2.13
N ILE A 29 10.74 2.07 1.37
CA ILE A 29 9.91 1.46 0.33
C ILE A 29 10.11 2.24 -0.97
N HIS A 30 10.41 1.52 -2.06
CA HIS A 30 10.50 2.06 -3.41
C HIS A 30 9.18 1.80 -4.15
N PHE A 31 8.49 2.86 -4.56
CA PHE A 31 7.23 2.75 -5.28
C PHE A 31 7.04 3.91 -6.26
N ASN A 32 6.65 3.62 -7.50
CA ASN A 32 6.39 4.62 -8.57
C ASN A 32 7.54 5.63 -8.76
N ASN A 33 8.82 5.17 -8.72
CA ASN A 33 10.05 5.96 -8.81
C ASN A 33 10.32 6.90 -7.62
N ASP A 34 9.51 6.84 -6.58
CA ASP A 34 9.72 7.55 -5.32
C ASP A 34 10.30 6.61 -4.25
N VAL A 35 11.04 7.18 -3.30
CA VAL A 35 11.54 6.50 -2.11
C VAL A 35 10.81 7.04 -0.89
N TYR A 36 10.19 6.15 -0.15
CA TYR A 36 9.43 6.45 1.06
C TYR A 36 10.17 5.90 2.27
N THR A 37 10.40 6.73 3.28
CA THR A 37 11.10 6.35 4.52
C THR A 37 10.08 6.20 5.64
N LEU A 38 10.25 5.20 6.50
CA LEU A 38 9.43 5.01 7.69
C LEU A 38 9.58 6.21 8.64
N LYS A 39 8.48 6.87 8.95
CA LYS A 39 8.44 8.04 9.85
C LYS A 39 7.50 7.85 11.03
N TYR A 40 6.58 6.91 10.93
CA TYR A 40 5.64 6.61 11.98
C TYR A 40 5.40 5.10 12.06
N SER A 41 5.42 4.58 13.27
CA SER A 41 5.04 3.20 13.56
C SER A 41 4.42 3.12 14.95
N ALA A 42 3.25 2.54 15.05
CA ALA A 42 2.54 2.40 16.33
C ALA A 42 1.74 1.10 16.39
N ILE A 43 1.52 0.65 17.62
CA ILE A 43 0.55 -0.40 17.93
C ILE A 43 -0.83 0.25 18.04
N ALA A 44 -1.83 -0.34 17.38
CA ALA A 44 -3.22 0.04 17.56
C ALA A 44 -3.77 -0.56 18.87
N PRO A 45 -4.03 0.23 19.92
CA PRO A 45 -4.30 -0.30 21.29
C PRO A 45 -5.47 -1.28 21.35
N ASN A 46 -6.52 -1.03 20.54
CA ASN A 46 -7.75 -1.82 20.58
C ASN A 46 -7.67 -3.14 19.81
N THR A 47 -6.75 -3.27 18.86
CA THR A 47 -6.67 -4.43 17.95
C THR A 47 -5.39 -5.23 18.11
N GLN A 48 -4.40 -4.70 18.83
CA GLN A 48 -3.02 -5.22 18.88
C GLN A 48 -2.37 -5.32 17.49
N GLY A 49 -2.90 -4.56 16.54
CA GLY A 49 -2.36 -4.44 15.20
C GLY A 49 -1.22 -3.43 15.15
N TYR A 50 -0.53 -3.38 14.03
CA TYR A 50 0.54 -2.42 13.77
C TYR A 50 0.18 -1.53 12.59
N GLY A 51 0.57 -0.27 12.68
CA GLY A 51 0.54 0.68 11.57
C GLY A 51 1.93 1.24 11.32
N ASN A 52 2.43 1.07 10.09
CA ASN A 52 3.69 1.64 9.65
C ASN A 52 3.40 2.63 8.52
N GLU A 53 3.85 3.87 8.65
CA GLU A 53 3.62 4.90 7.65
C GLU A 53 4.93 5.49 7.15
N TYR A 54 5.05 5.50 5.84
CA TYR A 54 6.23 5.89 5.08
C TYR A 54 5.91 7.12 4.25
N PHE A 55 6.77 8.11 4.31
CA PHE A 55 6.61 9.38 3.61
C PHE A 55 7.83 9.69 2.75
N LEU A 56 7.70 10.63 1.83
CA LEU A 56 8.84 11.14 1.07
C LEU A 56 9.87 11.77 2.02
N LYS A 57 11.12 11.86 1.58
CA LYS A 57 12.29 12.24 2.41
C LYS A 57 12.04 13.47 3.32
N ASN A 58 11.38 14.50 2.78
CA ASN A 58 11.15 15.79 3.48
C ASN A 58 9.72 15.91 4.02
N GLU A 59 8.97 14.82 4.06
CA GLU A 59 7.59 14.75 4.51
C GLU A 59 7.49 13.95 5.81
N ASN A 60 6.40 14.19 6.54
CA ASN A 60 6.03 13.46 7.75
C ASN A 60 4.49 13.40 7.88
N VAL A 61 3.99 12.84 8.97
CA VAL A 61 2.54 12.68 9.22
C VAL A 61 1.76 13.99 9.12
N ALA A 62 2.38 15.13 9.49
CA ALA A 62 1.70 16.43 9.52
C ALA A 62 1.68 17.16 8.16
N ASN A 63 2.56 16.81 7.22
CA ASN A 63 2.75 17.61 5.98
C ASN A 63 3.06 16.75 4.75
N TRP A 64 2.40 15.63 4.60
CA TRP A 64 2.64 14.74 3.48
C TRP A 64 1.82 15.08 2.23
N THR A 65 2.39 14.73 1.07
CA THR A 65 1.71 14.75 -0.23
C THR A 65 1.56 13.36 -0.81
N LYS A 66 2.48 12.44 -0.45
CA LYS A 66 2.41 11.03 -0.83
C LYS A 66 2.81 10.17 0.35
N MET A 67 2.12 9.04 0.52
CA MET A 67 2.47 8.09 1.56
C MET A 67 2.24 6.64 1.13
N ILE A 68 2.98 5.75 1.78
CA ILE A 68 2.72 4.32 1.82
C ILE A 68 2.37 3.97 3.27
N GLY A 69 1.29 3.21 3.47
CA GLY A 69 0.90 2.65 4.76
C GLY A 69 0.93 1.13 4.71
N VAL A 70 1.43 0.49 5.75
CA VAL A 70 1.35 -0.96 5.95
C VAL A 70 0.67 -1.20 7.29
N TYR A 71 -0.51 -1.82 7.27
CA TYR A 71 -1.32 -2.03 8.47
C TYR A 71 -1.59 -3.51 8.67
N TYR A 72 -1.33 -3.99 9.87
CA TYR A 72 -1.60 -5.37 10.26
C TYR A 72 -2.79 -5.45 11.21
N TYR A 73 -3.73 -6.35 10.89
CA TYR A 73 -4.96 -6.62 11.64
C TYR A 73 -4.96 -8.08 12.11
N PRO A 74 -4.48 -8.39 13.33
CA PRO A 74 -4.32 -9.77 13.80
C PRO A 74 -5.63 -10.53 13.99
N ASN A 75 -6.74 -9.80 14.19
CA ASN A 75 -8.07 -10.37 14.44
C ASN A 75 -8.95 -10.46 13.17
N GLU A 76 -8.47 -9.93 12.04
CA GLU A 76 -9.18 -9.99 10.76
C GLU A 76 -8.59 -11.10 9.90
N SER A 77 -9.42 -12.04 9.46
CA SER A 77 -8.95 -13.21 8.70
C SER A 77 -9.57 -13.34 7.31
N ASP A 78 -10.52 -12.48 6.96
CA ASP A 78 -11.26 -12.50 5.70
C ASP A 78 -11.13 -11.15 4.96
N PRO A 79 -10.11 -11.00 4.07
CA PRO A 79 -9.92 -9.77 3.31
C PRO A 79 -11.10 -9.39 2.43
N LEU A 80 -11.84 -10.38 1.87
CA LEU A 80 -12.97 -10.10 0.99
C LEU A 80 -14.15 -9.51 1.77
N LYS A 81 -14.48 -10.10 2.92
CA LYS A 81 -15.51 -9.56 3.80
C LYS A 81 -15.11 -8.19 4.36
N PHE A 82 -13.84 -8.02 4.69
CA PHE A 82 -13.33 -6.74 5.17
C PHE A 82 -13.49 -5.65 4.12
N VAL A 83 -13.08 -5.91 2.87
CA VAL A 83 -13.19 -4.91 1.78
C VAL A 83 -14.64 -4.61 1.43
N GLU A 84 -15.56 -5.58 1.51
CA GLU A 84 -16.99 -5.35 1.30
C GLU A 84 -17.57 -4.36 2.35
N ASN A 85 -17.18 -4.50 3.61
CA ASN A 85 -17.56 -3.56 4.65
C ASN A 85 -16.93 -2.18 4.47
N PHE A 86 -15.66 -2.15 4.03
CA PHE A 86 -14.92 -0.93 3.75
C PHE A 86 -15.52 -0.17 2.56
N ASP A 87 -15.89 -0.86 1.48
CA ASP A 87 -16.60 -0.30 0.33
C ASP A 87 -17.92 0.36 0.74
N ARG A 88 -18.72 -0.31 1.56
CA ARG A 88 -19.97 0.27 2.13
C ARG A 88 -19.68 1.52 2.96
N THR A 89 -18.58 1.53 3.72
CA THR A 89 -18.17 2.71 4.48
C THR A 89 -17.85 3.87 3.56
N ILE A 90 -17.06 3.64 2.50
CA ILE A 90 -16.76 4.66 1.49
C ILE A 90 -18.04 5.18 0.85
N ALA A 91 -18.94 4.27 0.41
CA ALA A 91 -20.20 4.65 -0.23
C ALA A 91 -21.14 5.50 0.67
N ASN A 92 -21.05 5.34 1.99
CA ASN A 92 -21.84 6.09 2.97
C ASN A 92 -21.08 7.30 3.57
N THR A 93 -19.82 7.51 3.19
CA THR A 93 -19.05 8.66 3.66
C THR A 93 -19.27 9.84 2.72
N GLU A 94 -19.81 10.92 3.25
CA GLU A 94 -19.91 12.19 2.53
C GLU A 94 -18.53 12.64 2.06
N ASN A 95 -18.41 13.18 0.86
CA ASN A 95 -17.15 13.61 0.25
C ASN A 95 -16.18 12.49 -0.17
N SER A 96 -16.65 11.27 -0.31
CA SER A 96 -15.87 10.18 -0.88
C SER A 96 -16.47 9.68 -2.20
N LEU A 97 -15.62 9.12 -3.06
CA LEU A 97 -16.01 8.57 -4.36
C LEU A 97 -15.24 7.29 -4.64
N LEU A 98 -15.93 6.16 -4.70
CA LEU A 98 -15.36 4.90 -5.16
C LEU A 98 -14.96 5.03 -6.64
N LEU A 99 -13.74 4.65 -6.97
CA LEU A 99 -13.23 4.59 -8.34
C LEU A 99 -13.26 3.16 -8.88
N LYS A 100 -12.71 2.22 -8.13
CA LYS A 100 -12.64 0.81 -8.54
C LYS A 100 -12.48 -0.14 -7.36
N LEU A 101 -13.13 -1.28 -7.45
CA LEU A 101 -12.94 -2.44 -6.56
C LEU A 101 -12.55 -3.65 -7.42
N VAL A 102 -11.52 -4.37 -7.00
CA VAL A 102 -11.04 -5.61 -7.64
C VAL A 102 -10.92 -6.69 -6.57
N GLU A 103 -11.53 -7.84 -6.82
CA GLU A 103 -11.48 -9.00 -5.94
C GLU A 103 -10.87 -10.20 -6.63
N ASN A 104 -10.02 -10.95 -5.93
CA ASN A 104 -9.55 -12.26 -6.35
C ASN A 104 -9.99 -13.32 -5.34
N LYS A 105 -11.15 -13.92 -5.60
CA LYS A 105 -11.76 -14.95 -4.72
C LYS A 105 -10.93 -16.22 -4.59
N LYS A 106 -10.02 -16.51 -5.55
CA LYS A 106 -9.15 -17.69 -5.49
C LYS A 106 -7.99 -17.53 -4.51
N SER A 107 -7.53 -16.32 -4.28
CA SER A 107 -6.40 -16.03 -3.41
C SER A 107 -6.77 -15.21 -2.17
N ASP A 108 -8.07 -14.97 -1.94
CA ASP A 108 -8.58 -14.13 -0.84
C ASP A 108 -7.87 -12.77 -0.77
N LYS A 109 -7.76 -12.10 -1.94
CA LYS A 109 -7.14 -10.77 -2.06
C LYS A 109 -8.13 -9.80 -2.68
N ALA A 110 -8.06 -8.56 -2.25
CA ALA A 110 -8.82 -7.47 -2.84
C ALA A 110 -7.99 -6.19 -2.93
N ALA A 111 -8.39 -5.30 -3.83
CA ALA A 111 -7.86 -3.95 -3.88
C ALA A 111 -8.98 -2.97 -4.22
N ILE A 112 -8.92 -1.79 -3.63
CA ILE A 112 -9.91 -0.74 -3.83
C ILE A 112 -9.20 0.60 -4.06
N SER A 113 -9.72 1.42 -4.95
CA SER A 113 -9.29 2.81 -5.12
C SER A 113 -10.45 3.76 -5.00
N PHE A 114 -10.22 4.89 -4.35
CA PHE A 114 -11.25 5.91 -4.10
C PHE A 114 -10.65 7.30 -3.90
N LEU A 115 -11.49 8.31 -3.90
CA LEU A 115 -11.16 9.70 -3.59
C LEU A 115 -11.85 10.13 -2.32
N VAL A 116 -11.17 10.97 -1.55
CA VAL A 116 -11.76 11.73 -0.43
C VAL A 116 -11.47 13.21 -0.66
N ASN A 117 -12.51 14.03 -0.56
CA ASN A 117 -12.36 15.49 -0.58
C ASN A 117 -12.09 16.00 0.83
N GLY A 118 -11.01 16.74 1.02
CA GLY A 118 -10.60 17.28 2.29
C GLY A 118 -10.09 18.71 2.23
N SER A 119 -9.76 19.24 3.39
CA SER A 119 -9.07 20.52 3.52
C SER A 119 -8.07 20.51 4.68
N GLU A 120 -6.91 21.13 4.47
CA GLU A 120 -5.83 21.24 5.43
C GLU A 120 -5.19 22.61 5.31
N ASN A 121 -5.03 23.34 6.44
CA ASN A 121 -4.48 24.70 6.45
C ASN A 121 -5.16 25.63 5.43
N ALA A 122 -6.51 25.57 5.35
CA ALA A 122 -7.34 26.31 4.39
C ALA A 122 -7.12 25.95 2.90
N LYS A 123 -6.30 24.96 2.58
CA LYS A 123 -6.12 24.43 1.23
C LYS A 123 -7.01 23.21 1.03
N LYS A 124 -7.78 23.19 -0.06
CA LYS A 124 -8.60 22.05 -0.45
C LYS A 124 -7.74 21.02 -1.20
N TYR A 125 -8.04 19.74 -1.02
CA TYR A 125 -7.37 18.65 -1.74
C TYR A 125 -8.32 17.49 -2.03
N PHE A 126 -7.97 16.70 -3.04
CA PHE A 126 -8.42 15.32 -3.17
C PHE A 126 -7.33 14.40 -2.66
N GLU A 127 -7.65 13.53 -1.71
CA GLU A 127 -6.83 12.41 -1.34
C GLU A 127 -7.24 11.23 -2.23
N TYR A 128 -6.32 10.77 -3.06
CA TYR A 128 -6.47 9.59 -3.89
C TYR A 128 -5.83 8.43 -3.19
N ASP A 129 -6.64 7.46 -2.83
CA ASP A 129 -6.25 6.29 -2.06
C ASP A 129 -6.36 5.01 -2.88
N ILE A 130 -5.40 4.12 -2.71
CA ILE A 130 -5.45 2.73 -3.14
C ILE A 130 -5.10 1.83 -1.95
N TYR A 131 -5.94 0.86 -1.68
CA TYR A 131 -5.72 -0.14 -0.63
C TYR A 131 -5.70 -1.54 -1.25
N LYS A 132 -4.74 -2.36 -0.84
CA LYS A 132 -4.66 -3.79 -1.13
C LYS A 132 -4.81 -4.55 0.18
N PHE A 133 -5.68 -5.54 0.18
CA PHE A 133 -5.97 -6.41 1.32
C PHE A 133 -5.57 -7.83 1.00
N GLU A 134 -4.79 -8.48 1.87
CA GLU A 134 -4.48 -9.90 1.73
C GLU A 134 -4.25 -10.57 3.09
N LYS A 135 -4.46 -11.89 3.14
CA LYS A 135 -4.16 -12.67 4.34
C LYS A 135 -2.69 -12.55 4.68
N PHE A 136 -2.39 -12.34 5.97
CA PHE A 136 -1.04 -12.41 6.46
C PHE A 136 -0.65 -13.87 6.70
N SER A 137 0.63 -14.20 6.43
CA SER A 137 1.15 -15.55 6.60
C SER A 137 0.95 -16.03 8.04
N GLY A 138 0.01 -16.97 8.23
CA GLY A 138 -0.29 -17.61 9.50
C GLY A 138 -1.53 -17.08 10.22
N LYS A 139 -1.72 -15.81 10.43
CA LYS A 139 -2.88 -15.25 11.15
C LYS A 139 -3.08 -13.78 10.81
N GLY A 140 -4.35 -13.38 10.67
CA GLY A 140 -4.72 -11.99 10.45
C GLY A 140 -4.67 -11.57 8.99
N MET A 141 -4.77 -10.27 8.79
CA MET A 141 -4.80 -9.61 7.49
C MET A 141 -3.78 -8.47 7.47
N VAL A 142 -3.22 -8.21 6.31
CA VAL A 142 -2.37 -7.05 6.09
C VAL A 142 -2.94 -6.19 4.99
N VAL A 143 -2.77 -4.89 5.14
CA VAL A 143 -3.24 -3.87 4.19
C VAL A 143 -2.05 -3.04 3.74
N LEU A 144 -1.87 -2.91 2.43
CA LEU A 144 -0.94 -1.98 1.82
C LEU A 144 -1.73 -0.80 1.28
N LYS A 145 -1.48 0.40 1.79
CA LYS A 145 -2.06 1.67 1.35
C LYS A 145 -1.05 2.44 0.50
N TYR A 146 -1.50 3.02 -0.59
CA TYR A 146 -0.85 4.13 -1.29
C TYR A 146 -1.79 5.32 -1.31
N ALA A 147 -1.32 6.49 -0.90
CA ALA A 147 -2.13 7.70 -0.90
C ALA A 147 -1.39 8.90 -1.50
N VAL A 148 -2.14 9.77 -2.19
CA VAL A 148 -1.64 11.01 -2.78
C VAL A 148 -2.63 12.13 -2.53
N LYS A 149 -2.17 13.25 -1.94
CA LYS A 149 -2.93 14.49 -1.84
C LYS A 149 -2.69 15.36 -3.09
N HIS A 150 -3.76 15.73 -3.75
CA HIS A 150 -3.77 16.67 -4.86
C HIS A 150 -4.45 17.96 -4.43
N PHE A 151 -3.67 18.99 -4.12
CA PHE A 151 -4.20 20.30 -3.76
C PHE A 151 -4.75 21.03 -4.98
N PHE A 152 -5.85 21.77 -4.79
CA PHE A 152 -6.48 22.58 -5.84
C PHE A 152 -6.95 23.92 -5.32
N THR A 153 -7.04 24.90 -6.21
CA THR A 153 -7.46 26.27 -5.90
C THR A 153 -8.66 26.72 -6.74
N ASN A 154 -8.90 26.05 -7.88
CA ASN A 154 -9.94 26.44 -8.85
C ASN A 154 -10.45 25.22 -9.63
N ASP A 155 -11.51 25.41 -10.43
CA ASP A 155 -12.17 24.36 -11.19
C ASP A 155 -11.28 23.76 -12.29
N ASN A 156 -10.31 24.50 -12.81
CA ASN A 156 -9.38 23.94 -13.81
C ASN A 156 -8.42 22.93 -13.15
N ASP A 157 -7.94 23.23 -11.95
CA ASP A 157 -7.11 22.28 -11.17
C ASP A 157 -7.89 20.99 -10.95
N ILE A 158 -9.17 21.10 -10.54
CA ILE A 158 -10.05 19.94 -10.32
C ILE A 158 -10.16 19.07 -11.57
N LYS A 159 -10.40 19.67 -12.74
CA LYS A 159 -10.49 18.94 -14.01
C LYS A 159 -9.18 18.24 -14.35
N MET A 160 -8.06 18.94 -14.24
CA MET A 160 -6.72 18.36 -14.50
C MET A 160 -6.40 17.19 -13.58
N ILE A 161 -6.72 17.30 -12.28
CA ILE A 161 -6.53 16.23 -11.28
C ILE A 161 -7.42 15.04 -11.63
N ALA A 162 -8.70 15.27 -11.92
CA ALA A 162 -9.64 14.20 -12.28
C ALA A 162 -9.20 13.43 -13.54
N GLU A 163 -8.76 14.13 -14.59
CA GLU A 163 -8.23 13.51 -15.81
C GLU A 163 -6.96 12.70 -15.54
N LYS A 164 -6.04 13.25 -14.74
CA LYS A 164 -4.82 12.55 -14.33
C LYS A 164 -5.14 11.26 -13.58
N ILE A 165 -5.98 11.34 -12.55
CA ILE A 165 -6.36 10.17 -11.74
C ILE A 165 -7.05 9.13 -12.62
N LYS A 166 -8.00 9.53 -13.46
CA LYS A 166 -8.68 8.63 -14.40
C LYS A 166 -7.70 7.89 -15.32
N LYS A 167 -6.66 8.58 -15.80
CA LYS A 167 -5.63 8.00 -16.67
C LYS A 167 -4.71 7.03 -15.94
N GLU A 168 -4.39 7.31 -14.68
CA GLU A 168 -3.35 6.60 -13.90
C GLU A 168 -3.94 5.52 -12.98
N ASN A 169 -5.26 5.56 -12.68
CA ASN A 169 -5.87 4.69 -11.67
C ASN A 169 -5.64 3.20 -11.94
N ASP A 170 -5.89 2.72 -13.17
CA ASP A 170 -5.74 1.30 -13.47
C ASP A 170 -4.29 0.85 -13.33
N LYS A 171 -3.34 1.63 -13.81
CA LYS A 171 -1.90 1.35 -13.68
C LYS A 171 -1.46 1.33 -12.21
N ASN A 172 -1.85 2.32 -11.43
CA ASN A 172 -1.48 2.41 -10.02
C ASN A 172 -2.10 1.27 -9.21
N LEU A 173 -3.37 0.94 -9.47
CA LEU A 173 -4.06 -0.18 -8.84
C LEU A 173 -3.38 -1.51 -9.18
N GLU A 174 -3.04 -1.75 -10.45
CA GLU A 174 -2.29 -2.93 -10.86
C GLU A 174 -0.92 -3.00 -10.17
N THR A 175 -0.18 -1.89 -10.11
CA THR A 175 1.10 -1.81 -9.43
C THR A 175 0.99 -2.20 -7.96
N ILE A 176 -0.02 -1.70 -7.24
CA ILE A 176 -0.26 -2.05 -5.83
C ILE A 176 -0.64 -3.54 -5.69
N ILE A 177 -1.48 -4.06 -6.57
CA ILE A 177 -1.91 -5.48 -6.54
C ILE A 177 -0.71 -6.42 -6.63
N ILE A 178 0.24 -6.14 -7.52
CA ILE A 178 1.41 -7.00 -7.74
C ILE A 178 2.56 -6.71 -6.77
N SER A 179 2.59 -5.55 -6.10
CA SER A 179 3.64 -5.19 -5.14
C SER A 179 3.67 -6.18 -3.97
N PRO A 180 4.85 -6.63 -3.54
CA PRO A 180 4.95 -7.38 -2.30
C PRO A 180 4.55 -6.49 -1.13
N ILE A 181 3.99 -7.08 -0.08
CA ILE A 181 3.75 -6.35 1.16
C ILE A 181 5.08 -6.25 1.92
N PRO A 182 5.50 -5.03 2.28
CA PRO A 182 6.70 -4.84 3.08
C PRO A 182 6.60 -5.53 4.45
N ALA A 183 7.74 -5.88 5.03
CA ALA A 183 7.77 -6.41 6.39
C ALA A 183 7.21 -5.38 7.39
N ILE A 184 6.43 -5.86 8.35
CA ILE A 184 5.89 -5.03 9.43
C ILE A 184 6.99 -4.72 10.42
N VAL A 185 7.14 -3.45 10.75
CA VAL A 185 8.06 -2.98 11.79
C VAL A 185 7.32 -2.94 13.12
N GLU A 186 7.71 -3.80 14.04
CA GLU A 186 7.12 -3.91 15.39
C GLU A 186 7.86 -3.00 16.40
N LYS A 187 8.26 -1.82 15.96
CA LYS A 187 8.94 -0.82 16.79
C LYS A 187 8.09 0.43 16.82
N GLU A 188 7.80 0.96 18.00
CA GLU A 188 7.15 2.26 18.12
C GLU A 188 8.10 3.37 17.68
N ILE A 189 7.66 4.16 16.73
CA ILE A 189 8.31 5.40 16.27
C ILE A 189 7.28 6.49 16.49
N ALA A 190 7.46 7.27 17.56
CA ALA A 190 6.59 8.38 17.87
C ALA A 190 6.76 9.52 16.85
N LEU A 191 5.71 10.33 16.74
CA LEU A 191 5.83 11.62 16.04
C LEU A 191 6.90 12.45 16.74
N ALA A 192 7.85 12.99 15.97
CA ALA A 192 8.72 14.02 16.49
C ALA A 192 7.86 15.28 16.71
N ASP A 193 7.89 15.82 17.93
CA ASP A 193 7.22 17.07 18.34
C ASP A 193 7.68 18.26 17.48
#